data_49d08ee06538d59b4834a4e96c7efe40
#
_entry.id   49d08ee06538d59b4834a4e96c7efe40
#
_cell.length_a   1.000
_cell.length_b   1.000
_cell.length_c   1.000
_cell.angle_alpha   90.00
_cell.angle_beta   90.00
_cell.angle_gamma   90.00
#
_symmetry.space_group_name_H-M   'P 1'
#
loop_
_entity.id
_entity.type
_entity.pdbx_description
1 polymer ?
#
loop_
_entity_poly.entity_id
_entity_poly.type
_entity_poly.pdbx_seq_one_letter_code
_entity_poly.pdbx_strand_id
1 'polypeptide(L)'
;MAAKTKKRGGQSFLQGALILTASMAVVKIIGALFKIPLGWILGPEGFGYFNSAYDLYNPLFTIATAGFPIAIARMVSENMARKRYRDVRQIHRVSIPIFLTLGLIGFLLMVVGTFIYCNVINTPDVKYATLTLAPTILFACLMSIYRGYYEGMQNMFPTAISEVIEALCKLILGLTASQLILYYGMNEYAQSGTVFGTPYASEALARSAVLPFAAAGAIVGITIGSAFGFIYLFIRFKLRGDGITKEELICSPRARSGRSTIKLLISIAVPIAIGALVMNVASLVDSTLIQRRLYDIMQNNPEELTAI
;
A
#
# COMPACT_ATOMS: atom_id res chain seq x y z
N MET A 1 -51.00 2.96 -7.03
CA MET A 1 -49.84 2.72 -7.89
C MET A 1 -48.67 2.22 -7.04
N ALA A 2 -48.42 0.91 -7.06
CA ALA A 2 -47.32 0.32 -6.30
C ALA A 2 -46.00 0.68 -6.99
N ALA A 3 -45.18 1.50 -6.31
CA ALA A 3 -43.83 1.81 -6.77
C ALA A 3 -43.04 0.51 -6.85
N LYS A 4 -42.61 0.13 -8.05
CA LYS A 4 -41.67 -0.97 -8.28
C LYS A 4 -40.41 -0.68 -7.46
N THR A 5 -40.29 -1.33 -6.32
CA THR A 5 -39.00 -1.38 -5.57
C THR A 5 -37.97 -2.00 -6.49
N LYS A 6 -37.12 -1.17 -7.06
CA LYS A 6 -35.96 -1.59 -7.83
C LYS A 6 -35.11 -2.43 -6.87
N LYS A 7 -35.18 -3.76 -7.00
CA LYS A 7 -34.33 -4.68 -6.25
C LYS A 7 -32.89 -4.16 -6.37
N ARG A 8 -32.30 -3.75 -5.27
CA ARG A 8 -30.86 -3.48 -5.21
C ARG A 8 -30.18 -4.75 -5.68
N GLY A 9 -29.57 -4.72 -6.85
CA GLY A 9 -28.73 -5.79 -7.34
C GLY A 9 -27.44 -5.84 -6.54
N GLY A 10 -27.52 -6.19 -5.24
CA GLY A 10 -26.38 -6.62 -4.49
C GLY A 10 -25.85 -7.88 -5.17
N GLN A 11 -24.53 -7.95 -5.34
CA GLN A 11 -23.89 -9.16 -5.85
C GLN A 11 -24.21 -10.31 -4.90
N SER A 12 -24.49 -11.50 -5.44
CA SER A 12 -24.51 -12.71 -4.62
C SER A 12 -23.15 -12.82 -3.91
N PHE A 13 -23.14 -13.33 -2.68
CA PHE A 13 -21.90 -13.56 -1.92
C PHE A 13 -20.83 -14.28 -2.77
N LEU A 14 -21.25 -15.32 -3.50
CA LEU A 14 -20.38 -16.09 -4.38
C LEU A 14 -19.81 -15.23 -5.54
N GLN A 15 -20.66 -14.40 -6.16
CA GLN A 15 -20.22 -13.50 -7.23
C GLN A 15 -19.20 -12.47 -6.71
N GLY A 16 -19.45 -11.90 -5.53
CA GLY A 16 -18.50 -10.97 -4.90
C GLY A 16 -17.16 -11.62 -4.58
N ALA A 17 -17.18 -12.82 -4.00
CA ALA A 17 -15.99 -13.60 -3.71
C ALA A 17 -15.19 -13.94 -4.99
N LEU A 18 -15.87 -14.37 -6.06
CA LEU A 18 -15.23 -14.66 -7.35
C LEU A 18 -14.58 -13.42 -7.97
N ILE A 19 -15.23 -12.25 -7.90
CA ILE A 19 -14.66 -10.99 -8.41
C ILE A 19 -13.37 -10.63 -7.68
N LEU A 20 -13.36 -10.68 -6.34
CA LEU A 20 -12.16 -10.39 -5.55
C LEU A 20 -11.05 -11.42 -5.81
N THR A 21 -11.38 -12.71 -5.86
CA THR A 21 -10.39 -13.75 -6.16
C THR A 21 -9.80 -13.56 -7.56
N ALA A 22 -10.63 -13.25 -8.55
CA ALA A 22 -10.16 -12.98 -9.91
C ALA A 22 -9.27 -11.71 -9.96
N SER A 23 -9.66 -10.63 -9.28
CA SER A 23 -8.82 -9.42 -9.20
C SER A 23 -7.48 -9.71 -8.54
N MET A 24 -7.47 -10.45 -7.42
CA MET A 24 -6.23 -10.85 -6.75
C MET A 24 -5.31 -11.69 -7.65
N ALA A 25 -5.88 -12.61 -8.43
CA ALA A 25 -5.10 -13.41 -9.39
C ALA A 25 -4.46 -12.51 -10.46
N VAL A 26 -5.23 -11.58 -11.03
CA VAL A 26 -4.72 -10.60 -12.00
C VAL A 26 -3.62 -9.73 -11.39
N VAL A 27 -3.84 -9.20 -10.19
CA VAL A 27 -2.84 -8.38 -9.47
C VAL A 27 -1.56 -9.16 -9.18
N LYS A 28 -1.65 -10.45 -8.83
CA LYS A 28 -0.46 -11.30 -8.63
C LYS A 28 0.30 -11.55 -9.92
N ILE A 29 -0.39 -11.78 -11.04
CA ILE A 29 0.23 -11.90 -12.36
C ILE A 29 0.96 -10.61 -12.74
N ILE A 30 0.30 -9.46 -12.60
CA ILE A 30 0.90 -8.14 -12.84
C ILE A 30 2.11 -7.92 -11.91
N GLY A 31 2.01 -8.35 -10.65
CA GLY A 31 3.11 -8.29 -9.68
C GLY A 31 4.33 -9.12 -10.09
N ALA A 32 4.13 -10.30 -10.67
CA ALA A 32 5.21 -11.12 -11.23
C ALA A 32 5.83 -10.47 -12.47
N LEU A 33 4.99 -9.95 -13.39
CA LEU A 33 5.42 -9.18 -14.56
C LEU A 33 6.18 -7.90 -14.20
N PHE A 34 5.95 -7.35 -13.01
CA PHE A 34 6.72 -6.24 -12.47
C PHE A 34 8.06 -6.69 -11.89
N LYS A 35 8.05 -7.72 -11.00
CA LYS A 35 9.24 -8.12 -10.25
C LYS A 35 10.34 -8.75 -11.13
N ILE A 36 9.96 -9.53 -12.14
CA ILE A 36 10.93 -10.22 -13.00
C ILE A 36 11.77 -9.20 -13.79
N PRO A 37 11.20 -8.27 -14.59
CA PRO A 37 11.99 -7.27 -15.30
C PRO A 37 12.72 -6.31 -14.34
N LEU A 38 12.10 -5.97 -13.19
CA LEU A 38 12.75 -5.13 -12.19
C LEU A 38 14.04 -5.77 -11.66
N GLY A 39 14.04 -7.10 -11.45
CA GLY A 39 15.23 -7.83 -11.05
C GLY A 39 16.35 -7.77 -12.08
N TRP A 40 16.03 -7.78 -13.37
CA TRP A 40 17.02 -7.60 -14.45
C TRP A 40 17.56 -6.17 -14.53
N ILE A 41 16.71 -5.17 -14.34
CA ILE A 41 17.10 -3.75 -14.35
C ILE A 41 18.01 -3.43 -13.18
N LEU A 42 17.59 -3.76 -11.97
CA LEU A 42 18.26 -3.39 -10.73
C LEU A 42 19.44 -4.32 -10.36
N GLY A 43 19.39 -5.58 -10.81
CA GLY A 43 20.31 -6.61 -10.32
C GLY A 43 20.11 -6.92 -8.82
N PRO A 44 20.96 -7.78 -8.23
CA PRO A 44 20.83 -8.19 -6.83
C PRO A 44 20.94 -7.01 -5.86
N GLU A 45 21.92 -6.12 -6.06
CA GLU A 45 22.17 -4.97 -5.19
C GLU A 45 20.99 -3.99 -5.16
N GLY A 46 20.55 -3.50 -6.32
CA GLY A 46 19.44 -2.56 -6.41
C GLY A 46 18.12 -3.16 -5.96
N PHE A 47 17.93 -4.48 -6.17
CA PHE A 47 16.76 -5.21 -5.65
C PHE A 47 16.81 -5.34 -4.13
N GLY A 48 18.01 -5.38 -3.54
CA GLY A 48 18.23 -5.27 -2.09
C GLY A 48 17.66 -3.98 -1.52
N TYR A 49 18.00 -2.82 -2.11
CA TYR A 49 17.44 -1.51 -1.68
C TYR A 49 15.91 -1.47 -1.77
N PHE A 50 15.35 -2.04 -2.85
CA PHE A 50 13.91 -2.15 -3.03
C PHE A 50 13.25 -3.00 -1.93
N ASN A 51 13.78 -4.19 -1.63
CA ASN A 51 13.23 -5.07 -0.61
C ASN A 51 13.38 -4.49 0.80
N SER A 52 14.53 -3.90 1.13
CA SER A 52 14.76 -3.27 2.44
C SER A 52 13.77 -2.13 2.72
N ALA A 53 13.36 -1.37 1.69
CA ALA A 53 12.30 -0.38 1.85
C ALA A 53 10.95 -1.03 2.22
N TYR A 54 10.63 -2.20 1.65
CA TYR A 54 9.42 -2.96 1.98
C TYR A 54 9.45 -3.58 3.38
N ASP A 55 10.62 -3.95 3.88
CA ASP A 55 10.76 -4.53 5.22
C ASP A 55 10.28 -3.56 6.30
N LEU A 56 10.63 -2.27 6.19
CA LEU A 56 10.13 -1.24 7.09
C LEU A 56 8.65 -0.88 6.80
N TYR A 57 8.26 -0.87 5.52
CA TYR A 57 6.93 -0.48 5.09
C TYR A 57 5.85 -1.47 5.52
N ASN A 58 6.09 -2.79 5.37
CA ASN A 58 5.07 -3.82 5.56
C ASN A 58 4.43 -3.82 6.96
N PRO A 59 5.16 -3.71 8.08
CA PRO A 59 4.55 -3.61 9.40
C PRO A 59 3.66 -2.38 9.56
N LEU A 60 4.13 -1.21 9.10
CA LEU A 60 3.38 0.04 9.20
C LEU A 60 2.14 0.03 8.31
N PHE A 61 2.26 -0.49 7.10
CA PHE A 61 1.13 -0.68 6.17
C PHE A 61 0.09 -1.64 6.75
N THR A 62 0.52 -2.71 7.41
CA THR A 62 -0.39 -3.70 8.01
C THR A 62 -1.21 -3.09 9.14
N ILE A 63 -0.62 -2.28 10.01
CA ILE A 63 -1.37 -1.54 11.04
C ILE A 63 -2.48 -0.71 10.40
N ALA A 64 -2.15 -0.04 9.30
CA ALA A 64 -3.05 0.88 8.62
C ALA A 64 -4.17 0.19 7.81
N THR A 65 -3.93 -1.03 7.31
CA THR A 65 -4.81 -1.66 6.31
C THR A 65 -5.42 -3.00 6.71
N ALA A 66 -4.87 -3.74 7.67
CA ALA A 66 -5.33 -5.10 7.95
C ALA A 66 -6.69 -5.16 8.69
N GLY A 67 -6.84 -4.40 9.77
CA GLY A 67 -8.03 -4.51 10.64
C GLY A 67 -9.18 -3.59 10.25
N PHE A 68 -8.85 -2.41 9.79
CA PHE A 68 -9.83 -1.34 9.62
C PHE A 68 -10.80 -1.53 8.44
N PRO A 69 -10.39 -1.94 7.23
CA PRO A 69 -11.32 -2.22 6.13
C PRO A 69 -12.31 -3.31 6.50
N ILE A 70 -11.84 -4.37 7.16
CA ILE A 70 -12.67 -5.50 7.63
C ILE A 70 -13.70 -5.00 8.65
N ALA A 71 -13.30 -4.16 9.59
CA ALA A 71 -14.20 -3.58 10.57
C ALA A 71 -15.28 -2.70 9.92
N ILE A 72 -14.89 -1.84 8.95
CA ILE A 72 -15.84 -1.03 8.18
C ILE A 72 -16.80 -1.93 7.41
N ALA A 73 -16.31 -2.92 6.66
CA ALA A 73 -17.13 -3.83 5.86
C ALA A 73 -18.15 -4.56 6.74
N ARG A 74 -17.72 -5.08 7.89
CA ARG A 74 -18.61 -5.73 8.87
C ARG A 74 -19.67 -4.79 9.40
N MET A 75 -19.28 -3.60 9.87
CA MET A 75 -20.22 -2.62 10.42
C MET A 75 -21.22 -2.13 9.37
N VAL A 76 -20.77 -1.88 8.13
CA VAL A 76 -21.62 -1.47 7.02
C VAL A 76 -22.58 -2.58 6.66
N SER A 77 -22.13 -3.82 6.48
CA SER A 77 -22.96 -4.97 6.14
C SER A 77 -24.03 -5.24 7.21
N GLU A 78 -23.66 -5.21 8.50
CA GLU A 78 -24.59 -5.40 9.62
C GLU A 78 -25.67 -4.31 9.64
N ASN A 79 -25.30 -3.03 9.47
CA ASN A 79 -26.27 -1.95 9.47
C ASN A 79 -27.15 -1.92 8.20
N MET A 80 -26.62 -2.37 7.06
CA MET A 80 -27.38 -2.59 5.84
C MET A 80 -28.45 -3.66 6.03
N ALA A 81 -28.10 -4.81 6.62
CA ALA A 81 -29.04 -5.90 6.92
C ALA A 81 -30.17 -5.45 7.87
N ARG A 82 -29.84 -4.56 8.82
CA ARG A 82 -30.79 -3.98 9.79
C ARG A 82 -31.54 -2.76 9.25
N LYS A 83 -31.37 -2.37 7.99
CA LYS A 83 -31.95 -1.18 7.35
C LYS A 83 -31.61 0.14 8.08
N ARG A 84 -30.46 0.20 8.74
CA ARG A 84 -29.97 1.39 9.47
C ARG A 84 -29.07 2.25 8.57
N TYR A 85 -29.62 2.77 7.50
CA TYR A 85 -28.89 3.48 6.46
C TYR A 85 -28.18 4.77 6.94
N ARG A 86 -28.75 5.44 7.96
CA ARG A 86 -28.10 6.61 8.58
C ARG A 86 -26.80 6.23 9.29
N ASP A 87 -26.77 5.06 9.95
CA ASP A 87 -25.54 4.55 10.57
C ASP A 87 -24.50 4.19 9.52
N VAL A 88 -24.90 3.63 8.37
CA VAL A 88 -23.99 3.33 7.25
C VAL A 88 -23.26 4.60 6.78
N ARG A 89 -23.98 5.69 6.54
CA ARG A 89 -23.36 6.98 6.18
C ARG A 89 -22.53 7.57 7.30
N GLN A 90 -22.92 7.36 8.54
CA GLN A 90 -22.15 7.82 9.68
C GLN A 90 -20.83 7.09 9.82
N ILE A 91 -20.81 5.77 9.59
CA ILE A 91 -19.57 4.98 9.58
C ILE A 91 -18.56 5.59 8.59
N HIS A 92 -18.98 5.84 7.35
CA HIS A 92 -18.12 6.47 6.35
C HIS A 92 -17.60 7.84 6.80
N ARG A 93 -18.50 8.72 7.27
CA ARG A 93 -18.15 10.09 7.72
C ARG A 93 -17.16 10.11 8.87
N VAL A 94 -17.34 9.19 9.82
CA VAL A 94 -16.48 9.10 11.01
C VAL A 94 -15.14 8.45 10.68
N SER A 95 -15.11 7.54 9.72
CA SER A 95 -13.87 6.86 9.30
C SER A 95 -12.87 7.81 8.62
N ILE A 96 -13.33 8.81 7.86
CA ILE A 96 -12.43 9.72 7.12
C ILE A 96 -11.40 10.39 8.03
N PRO A 97 -11.76 11.12 9.11
CA PRO A 97 -10.77 11.77 9.97
C PRO A 97 -9.87 10.78 10.69
N ILE A 98 -10.40 9.62 11.10
CA ILE A 98 -9.60 8.58 11.78
C ILE A 98 -8.51 8.05 10.85
N PHE A 99 -8.87 7.68 9.63
CA PHE A 99 -7.90 7.11 8.68
C PHE A 99 -6.93 8.16 8.15
N LEU A 100 -7.37 9.41 8.02
CA LEU A 100 -6.46 10.50 7.67
C LEU A 100 -5.41 10.70 8.78
N THR A 101 -5.81 10.72 10.05
CA THR A 101 -4.87 10.83 11.17
C THR A 101 -3.95 9.62 11.28
N LEU A 102 -4.49 8.41 11.14
CA LEU A 102 -3.69 7.18 11.12
C LEU A 102 -2.70 7.15 9.94
N GLY A 103 -3.14 7.55 8.75
CA GLY A 103 -2.29 7.64 7.58
C GLY A 103 -1.17 8.67 7.74
N LEU A 104 -1.46 9.83 8.34
CA LEU A 104 -0.45 10.85 8.65
C LEU A 104 0.54 10.35 9.71
N ILE A 105 0.06 9.70 10.76
CA ILE A 105 0.93 9.10 11.78
C ILE A 105 1.81 8.02 11.15
N GLY A 106 1.24 7.12 10.34
CA GLY A 106 1.98 6.09 9.62
C GLY A 106 3.03 6.67 8.66
N PHE A 107 2.67 7.72 7.93
CA PHE A 107 3.61 8.46 7.07
C PHE A 107 4.77 9.05 7.88
N LEU A 108 4.49 9.74 8.98
CA LEU A 108 5.52 10.32 9.85
C LEU A 108 6.40 9.25 10.49
N LEU A 109 5.79 8.15 10.96
CA LEU A 109 6.55 7.01 11.49
C LEU A 109 7.45 6.38 10.43
N MET A 110 6.99 6.29 9.17
CA MET A 110 7.81 5.80 8.05
C MET A 110 8.99 6.75 7.79
N VAL A 111 8.75 8.06 7.76
CA VAL A 111 9.82 9.05 7.55
C VAL A 111 10.86 8.99 8.67
N VAL A 112 10.43 9.06 9.94
CA VAL A 112 11.34 8.99 11.10
C VAL A 112 12.02 7.61 11.17
N GLY A 113 11.24 6.55 10.99
CA GLY A 113 11.72 5.17 10.99
C GLY A 113 12.77 4.89 9.92
N THR A 114 12.70 5.58 8.77
CA THR A 114 13.71 5.46 7.70
C THR A 114 15.10 5.79 8.20
N PHE A 115 15.26 6.91 8.90
CA PHE A 115 16.58 7.33 9.39
C PHE A 115 17.12 6.37 10.45
N ILE A 116 16.26 5.88 11.35
CA ILE A 116 16.64 4.89 12.37
C ILE A 116 17.01 3.56 11.69
N TYR A 117 16.18 3.08 10.77
CA TYR A 117 16.36 1.82 10.08
C TYR A 117 17.65 1.81 9.24
N CYS A 118 17.91 2.85 8.46
CA CYS A 118 19.13 2.98 7.66
C CYS A 118 20.41 2.93 8.51
N ASN A 119 20.38 3.55 9.71
CA ASN A 119 21.50 3.49 10.66
C ASN A 119 21.67 2.08 11.24
N VAL A 120 20.57 1.37 11.54
CA VAL A 120 20.62 0.01 12.11
C VAL A 120 21.19 -1.00 11.13
N ILE A 121 20.81 -0.90 9.84
CA ILE A 121 21.30 -1.82 8.79
C ILE A 121 22.63 -1.36 8.15
N ASN A 122 23.17 -0.21 8.57
CA ASN A 122 24.37 0.40 8.00
C ASN A 122 24.33 0.62 6.47
N THR A 123 23.14 0.86 5.92
CA THR A 123 22.93 1.08 4.49
C THR A 123 22.17 2.40 4.26
N PRO A 124 22.88 3.53 4.21
CA PRO A 124 22.25 4.86 4.13
C PRO A 124 21.45 5.08 2.84
N ASP A 125 21.78 4.37 1.77
CA ASP A 125 21.18 4.55 0.44
C ASP A 125 19.75 4.00 0.34
N VAL A 126 19.35 3.12 1.24
CA VAL A 126 17.95 2.64 1.36
C VAL A 126 16.96 3.79 1.63
N LYS A 127 17.43 4.91 2.19
CA LYS A 127 16.60 6.08 2.50
C LYS A 127 15.81 6.61 1.30
N TYR A 128 16.38 6.60 0.09
CA TYR A 128 15.71 7.12 -1.10
C TYR A 128 14.47 6.28 -1.46
N ALA A 129 14.61 4.97 -1.47
CA ALA A 129 13.54 4.03 -1.70
C ALA A 129 12.45 4.13 -0.60
N THR A 130 12.86 4.15 0.67
CA THR A 130 11.96 4.15 1.82
C THR A 130 11.17 5.45 1.93
N LEU A 131 11.80 6.61 1.75
CA LEU A 131 11.12 7.91 1.79
C LEU A 131 10.12 8.06 0.64
N THR A 132 10.45 7.53 -0.54
CA THR A 132 9.54 7.53 -1.70
C THR A 132 8.31 6.66 -1.44
N LEU A 133 8.44 5.60 -0.64
CA LEU A 133 7.35 4.70 -0.28
C LEU A 133 6.44 5.28 0.83
N ALA A 134 6.94 6.20 1.65
CA ALA A 134 6.21 6.73 2.80
C ALA A 134 4.81 7.30 2.48
N PRO A 135 4.59 8.12 1.42
CA PRO A 135 3.26 8.64 1.09
C PRO A 135 2.24 7.55 0.75
N THR A 136 2.68 6.36 0.33
CA THR A 136 1.81 5.24 0.00
C THR A 136 0.94 4.83 1.19
N ILE A 137 1.46 4.91 2.43
CA ILE A 137 0.70 4.58 3.64
C ILE A 137 -0.54 5.49 3.78
N LEU A 138 -0.38 6.77 3.50
CA LEU A 138 -1.49 7.73 3.56
C LEU A 138 -2.59 7.38 2.55
N PHE A 139 -2.19 7.13 1.28
CA PHE A 139 -3.15 6.76 0.24
C PHE A 139 -3.81 5.41 0.53
N ALA A 140 -3.05 4.44 1.04
CA ALA A 140 -3.57 3.13 1.43
C ALA A 140 -4.61 3.23 2.55
N CYS A 141 -4.36 4.04 3.59
CA CYS A 141 -5.34 4.31 4.64
C CYS A 141 -6.63 4.89 4.07
N LEU A 142 -6.53 5.90 3.20
CA LEU A 142 -7.71 6.52 2.58
C LEU A 142 -8.47 5.55 1.67
N MET A 143 -7.76 4.72 0.86
CA MET A 143 -8.40 3.68 0.06
C MET A 143 -9.14 2.65 0.90
N SER A 144 -8.60 2.29 2.06
CA SER A 144 -9.18 1.30 2.97
C SER A 144 -10.60 1.66 3.42
N ILE A 145 -10.90 2.96 3.55
CA ILE A 145 -12.25 3.43 3.89
C ILE A 145 -13.25 3.05 2.78
N TYR A 146 -12.90 3.39 1.53
CA TYR A 146 -13.77 3.17 0.39
C TYR A 146 -13.90 1.69 0.06
N ARG A 147 -12.79 0.92 0.11
CA ARG A 147 -12.79 -0.54 -0.11
C ARG A 147 -13.70 -1.20 0.92
N GLY A 148 -13.46 -1.00 2.21
CA GLY A 148 -14.28 -1.58 3.28
C GLY A 148 -15.76 -1.15 3.19
N TYR A 149 -16.03 0.10 2.80
CA TYR A 149 -17.38 0.60 2.60
C TYR A 149 -18.10 -0.11 1.45
N TYR A 150 -17.47 -0.22 0.26
CA TYR A 150 -18.05 -0.90 -0.89
C TYR A 150 -18.22 -2.40 -0.66
N GLU A 151 -17.27 -3.05 -0.02
CA GLU A 151 -17.36 -4.48 0.37
C GLU A 151 -18.53 -4.72 1.34
N GLY A 152 -18.67 -3.87 2.34
CA GLY A 152 -19.80 -3.90 3.25
C GLY A 152 -21.15 -3.66 2.58
N MET A 153 -21.16 -2.94 1.46
CA MET A 153 -22.35 -2.73 0.60
C MET A 153 -22.59 -3.89 -0.39
N GLN A 154 -21.81 -4.97 -0.32
CA GLN A 154 -21.85 -6.10 -1.26
C GLN A 154 -21.58 -5.67 -2.72
N ASN A 155 -20.69 -4.72 -2.93
CA ASN A 155 -20.27 -4.26 -4.26
C ASN A 155 -18.74 -4.32 -4.36
N MET A 156 -18.23 -5.45 -4.84
CA MET A 156 -16.79 -5.74 -4.89
C MET A 156 -16.07 -5.12 -6.10
N PHE A 157 -16.82 -4.68 -7.13
CA PHE A 157 -16.21 -4.10 -8.34
C PHE A 157 -15.31 -2.90 -8.10
N PRO A 158 -15.67 -1.90 -7.25
CA PRO A 158 -14.79 -0.76 -7.03
C PRO A 158 -13.47 -1.14 -6.40
N THR A 159 -13.49 -2.07 -5.44
CA THR A 159 -12.28 -2.63 -4.81
C THR A 159 -11.40 -3.31 -5.86
N ALA A 160 -11.96 -4.25 -6.62
CA ALA A 160 -11.25 -5.00 -7.64
C ALA A 160 -10.60 -4.09 -8.71
N ILE A 161 -11.34 -3.10 -9.21
CA ILE A 161 -10.82 -2.15 -10.21
C ILE A 161 -9.70 -1.28 -9.61
N SER A 162 -9.85 -0.81 -8.35
CA SER A 162 -8.81 0.00 -7.71
C SER A 162 -7.50 -0.77 -7.53
N GLU A 163 -7.56 -2.07 -7.21
CA GLU A 163 -6.39 -2.94 -7.09
C GLU A 163 -5.68 -3.15 -8.44
N VAL A 164 -6.46 -3.36 -9.51
CA VAL A 164 -5.90 -3.51 -10.85
C VAL A 164 -5.25 -2.21 -11.35
N ILE A 165 -5.89 -1.04 -11.10
CA ILE A 165 -5.30 0.28 -11.44
C ILE A 165 -3.97 0.46 -10.70
N GLU A 166 -3.93 0.19 -9.41
CA GLU A 166 -2.72 0.29 -8.59
C GLU A 166 -1.61 -0.62 -9.14
N ALA A 167 -1.93 -1.88 -9.46
CA ALA A 167 -0.99 -2.84 -10.01
C ALA A 167 -0.48 -2.44 -11.40
N LEU A 168 -1.34 -1.95 -12.30
CA LEU A 168 -0.95 -1.49 -13.64
C LEU A 168 -0.07 -0.23 -13.57
N CYS A 169 -0.41 0.73 -12.73
CA CYS A 169 0.42 1.92 -12.52
C CYS A 169 1.81 1.54 -12.00
N LYS A 170 1.87 0.64 -11.02
CA LYS A 170 3.12 0.08 -10.50
C LYS A 170 3.95 -0.56 -11.61
N LEU A 171 3.33 -1.41 -12.45
CA LEU A 171 4.00 -2.10 -13.55
C LEU A 171 4.58 -1.08 -14.55
N ILE A 172 3.73 -0.19 -15.06
CA ILE A 172 4.12 0.74 -16.13
C ILE A 172 5.06 1.82 -15.59
N LEU A 173 4.60 2.60 -14.59
CA LEU A 173 5.35 3.74 -14.09
C LEU A 173 6.59 3.32 -13.30
N GLY A 174 6.51 2.22 -12.54
CA GLY A 174 7.64 1.75 -11.74
C GLY A 174 8.78 1.22 -12.61
N LEU A 175 8.49 0.38 -13.62
CA LEU A 175 9.53 -0.11 -14.54
C LEU A 175 10.11 1.02 -15.40
N THR A 176 9.26 1.89 -15.95
CA THR A 176 9.73 2.99 -16.80
C THR A 176 10.59 3.97 -15.99
N ALA A 177 10.18 4.36 -14.79
CA ALA A 177 10.95 5.28 -13.95
C ALA A 177 12.29 4.66 -13.53
N SER A 178 12.30 3.40 -13.10
CA SER A 178 13.54 2.69 -12.74
C SER A 178 14.51 2.60 -13.91
N GLN A 179 14.01 2.20 -15.09
CA GLN A 179 14.83 2.08 -16.31
C GLN A 179 15.35 3.44 -16.77
N LEU A 180 14.53 4.48 -16.74
CA LEU A 180 14.94 5.83 -17.14
C LEU A 180 16.03 6.38 -16.23
N ILE A 181 15.91 6.23 -14.91
CA ILE A 181 16.92 6.71 -13.97
C ILE A 181 18.24 5.97 -14.21
N LEU A 182 18.21 4.64 -14.39
CA LEU A 182 19.40 3.87 -14.70
C LEU A 182 20.03 4.30 -16.02
N TYR A 183 19.21 4.48 -17.08
CA TYR A 183 19.69 4.91 -18.38
C TYR A 183 20.33 6.31 -18.34
N TYR A 184 19.68 7.29 -17.71
CA TYR A 184 20.22 8.65 -17.63
C TYR A 184 21.50 8.71 -16.79
N GLY A 185 21.57 8.03 -15.65
CA GLY A 185 22.75 8.00 -14.80
C GLY A 185 23.96 7.35 -15.50
N MET A 186 23.75 6.23 -16.20
CA MET A 186 24.82 5.55 -16.94
C MET A 186 25.22 6.30 -18.22
N ASN A 187 24.30 6.98 -18.88
CA ASN A 187 24.61 7.81 -20.04
C ASN A 187 25.42 9.06 -19.64
N GLU A 188 25.13 9.69 -18.50
CA GLU A 188 25.95 10.78 -17.96
C GLU A 188 27.37 10.28 -17.66
N TYR A 189 27.49 9.11 -17.04
CA TYR A 189 28.80 8.50 -16.79
C TYR A 189 29.60 8.26 -18.08
N ALA A 190 28.96 7.75 -19.12
CA ALA A 190 29.60 7.50 -20.41
C ALA A 190 30.10 8.80 -21.10
N GLN A 191 29.44 9.93 -20.87
CA GLN A 191 29.81 11.22 -21.50
C GLN A 191 30.82 12.04 -20.67
N SER A 192 30.68 12.05 -19.35
CA SER A 192 31.43 12.94 -18.46
C SER A 192 32.24 12.24 -17.36
N GLY A 193 32.12 10.91 -17.22
CA GLY A 193 32.71 10.17 -16.11
C GLY A 193 32.07 10.46 -14.76
N THR A 194 30.94 11.18 -14.75
CA THR A 194 30.20 11.57 -13.54
C THR A 194 28.80 10.93 -13.51
N VAL A 195 28.28 10.70 -12.31
CA VAL A 195 26.88 10.32 -12.07
C VAL A 195 26.29 11.34 -11.11
N PHE A 196 25.23 12.03 -11.55
CA PHE A 196 24.59 13.12 -10.79
C PHE A 196 25.60 14.16 -10.29
N GLY A 197 26.60 14.49 -11.14
CA GLY A 197 27.63 15.48 -10.85
C GLY A 197 28.80 14.98 -9.99
N THR A 198 28.82 13.70 -9.56
CA THR A 198 29.96 13.11 -8.83
C THR A 198 30.79 12.22 -9.74
N PRO A 199 32.15 12.39 -9.77
CA PRO A 199 33.03 11.56 -10.60
C PRO A 199 33.21 10.16 -10.00
N TYR A 200 33.23 9.12 -10.84
CA TYR A 200 33.49 7.74 -10.46
C TYR A 200 34.62 7.12 -11.28
N ALA A 201 35.48 6.37 -10.60
CA ALA A 201 36.66 5.78 -11.22
C ALA A 201 36.38 4.55 -12.10
N SER A 202 35.24 3.90 -11.92
CA SER A 202 34.85 2.71 -12.69
C SER A 202 33.35 2.66 -12.97
N GLU A 203 32.99 1.99 -14.05
CA GLU A 203 31.58 1.78 -14.45
C GLU A 203 30.78 1.02 -13.37
N ALA A 204 31.41 0.05 -12.69
CA ALA A 204 30.77 -0.70 -11.62
C ALA A 204 30.38 0.22 -10.43
N LEU A 205 31.29 1.12 -10.00
CA LEU A 205 31.01 2.09 -8.95
C LEU A 205 29.95 3.11 -9.38
N ALA A 206 30.01 3.57 -10.62
CA ALA A 206 29.01 4.46 -11.18
C ALA A 206 27.60 3.80 -11.17
N ARG A 207 27.52 2.53 -11.59
CA ARG A 207 26.28 1.77 -11.55
C ARG A 207 25.75 1.61 -10.13
N SER A 208 26.57 1.19 -9.16
CA SER A 208 26.16 1.07 -7.76
C SER A 208 25.63 2.39 -7.19
N ALA A 209 26.19 3.53 -7.61
CA ALA A 209 25.70 4.86 -7.20
C ALA A 209 24.33 5.23 -7.78
N VAL A 210 23.96 4.71 -8.97
CA VAL A 210 22.63 4.94 -9.59
C VAL A 210 21.55 4.03 -9.00
N LEU A 211 21.90 2.82 -8.56
CA LEU A 211 20.93 1.80 -8.13
C LEU A 211 19.96 2.24 -7.02
N PRO A 212 20.37 3.00 -5.97
CA PRO A 212 19.44 3.48 -4.95
C PRO A 212 18.33 4.37 -5.52
N PHE A 213 18.69 5.23 -6.48
CA PHE A 213 17.73 6.12 -7.17
C PHE A 213 16.83 5.34 -8.14
N ALA A 214 17.39 4.34 -8.85
CA ALA A 214 16.62 3.48 -9.72
C ALA A 214 15.61 2.62 -8.92
N ALA A 215 15.99 2.13 -7.73
CA ALA A 215 15.07 1.46 -6.81
C ALA A 215 13.97 2.41 -6.29
N ALA A 216 14.33 3.65 -5.94
CA ALA A 216 13.36 4.68 -5.59
C ALA A 216 12.40 4.98 -6.77
N GLY A 217 12.90 5.02 -8.01
CA GLY A 217 12.09 5.15 -9.22
C GLY A 217 11.05 4.05 -9.38
N ALA A 218 11.43 2.79 -9.13
CA ALA A 218 10.48 1.68 -9.13
C ALA A 218 9.35 1.89 -8.10
N ILE A 219 9.69 2.45 -6.93
CA ILE A 219 8.75 2.74 -5.84
C ILE A 219 7.85 3.94 -6.14
N VAL A 220 8.33 4.94 -6.90
CA VAL A 220 7.50 6.07 -7.37
C VAL A 220 6.24 5.53 -8.08
N GLY A 221 6.39 4.50 -8.92
CA GLY A 221 5.25 3.87 -9.60
C GLY A 221 4.22 3.29 -8.63
N ILE A 222 4.67 2.76 -7.49
CA ILE A 222 3.79 2.22 -6.44
C ILE A 222 3.04 3.33 -5.74
N THR A 223 3.74 4.38 -5.35
CA THR A 223 3.15 5.55 -4.66
C THR A 223 2.12 6.26 -5.56
N ILE A 224 2.47 6.48 -6.82
CA ILE A 224 1.55 7.06 -7.81
C ILE A 224 0.38 6.11 -8.06
N GLY A 225 0.62 4.80 -8.17
CA GLY A 225 -0.43 3.80 -8.31
C GLY A 225 -1.45 3.84 -7.18
N SER A 226 -0.99 3.93 -5.94
CA SER A 226 -1.87 4.06 -4.77
C SER A 226 -2.65 5.37 -4.78
N ALA A 227 -2.04 6.47 -5.23
CA ALA A 227 -2.74 7.75 -5.42
C ALA A 227 -3.86 7.63 -6.47
N PHE A 228 -3.59 7.01 -7.62
CA PHE A 228 -4.61 6.77 -8.66
C PHE A 228 -5.72 5.82 -8.19
N GLY A 229 -5.38 4.76 -7.46
CA GLY A 229 -6.37 3.88 -6.82
C GLY A 229 -7.31 4.64 -5.89
N PHE A 230 -6.76 5.51 -5.03
CA PHE A 230 -7.54 6.38 -4.16
C PHE A 230 -8.41 7.36 -4.94
N ILE A 231 -7.85 8.08 -5.91
CA ILE A 231 -8.56 9.04 -6.75
C ILE A 231 -9.74 8.38 -7.47
N TYR A 232 -9.54 7.19 -8.04
CA TYR A 232 -10.61 6.40 -8.68
C TYR A 232 -11.75 6.12 -7.70
N LEU A 233 -11.46 5.61 -6.50
CA LEU A 233 -12.47 5.29 -5.50
C LEU A 233 -13.21 6.55 -5.01
N PHE A 234 -12.48 7.64 -4.77
CA PHE A 234 -13.03 8.92 -4.35
C PHE A 234 -13.98 9.51 -5.40
N ILE A 235 -13.53 9.60 -6.67
CA ILE A 235 -14.34 10.11 -7.77
C ILE A 235 -15.58 9.25 -7.97
N ARG A 236 -15.42 7.94 -7.97
CA ARG A 236 -16.55 7.01 -8.10
C ARG A 236 -17.56 7.19 -6.98
N PHE A 237 -17.11 7.34 -5.74
CA PHE A 237 -17.99 7.58 -4.60
C PHE A 237 -18.72 8.90 -4.72
N LYS A 238 -18.03 9.97 -5.16
CA LYS A 238 -18.64 11.29 -5.35
C LYS A 238 -19.66 11.33 -6.49
N LEU A 239 -19.37 10.64 -7.61
CA LEU A 239 -20.24 10.66 -8.79
C LEU A 239 -21.43 9.70 -8.68
N ARG A 240 -21.23 8.47 -8.15
CA ARG A 240 -22.29 7.45 -8.07
C ARG A 240 -22.91 7.33 -6.69
N GLY A 241 -22.34 7.99 -5.69
CA GLY A 241 -22.80 7.94 -4.31
C GLY A 241 -22.69 6.54 -3.69
N ASP A 242 -23.38 6.37 -2.60
CA ASP A 242 -23.48 5.12 -1.85
C ASP A 242 -24.66 4.22 -2.30
N GLY A 243 -25.46 4.69 -3.24
CA GLY A 243 -26.65 3.99 -3.71
C GLY A 243 -27.80 3.94 -2.67
N ILE A 244 -27.68 4.62 -1.53
CA ILE A 244 -28.74 4.76 -0.53
C ILE A 244 -29.69 5.87 -0.97
N THR A 245 -30.96 5.56 -1.15
CA THR A 245 -31.99 6.52 -1.60
C THR A 245 -32.36 7.48 -0.47
N LYS A 246 -32.93 8.64 -0.83
CA LYS A 246 -33.45 9.59 0.16
C LYS A 246 -34.57 9.00 1.00
N GLU A 247 -35.44 8.18 0.38
CA GLU A 247 -36.54 7.48 1.06
C GLU A 247 -36.04 6.51 2.12
N GLU A 248 -35.04 5.67 1.79
CA GLU A 248 -34.39 4.76 2.73
C GLU A 248 -33.77 5.49 3.92
N LEU A 249 -33.21 6.67 3.71
CA LEU A 249 -32.66 7.49 4.78
C LEU A 249 -33.76 8.08 5.69
N ILE A 250 -34.88 8.50 5.12
CA ILE A 250 -36.00 9.06 5.90
C ILE A 250 -36.59 7.97 6.79
N CYS A 251 -36.81 6.76 6.25
CA CYS A 251 -37.33 5.61 6.99
C CYS A 251 -36.32 4.98 7.97
N SER A 252 -35.05 5.34 7.89
CA SER A 252 -34.01 4.80 8.77
C SER A 252 -34.09 5.39 10.18
N PRO A 253 -33.89 4.56 11.22
CA PRO A 253 -33.81 5.05 12.60
C PRO A 253 -32.71 6.11 12.75
N ARG A 254 -32.79 6.89 13.84
CA ARG A 254 -31.75 7.88 14.16
C ARG A 254 -30.40 7.20 14.29
N ALA A 255 -29.37 7.81 13.70
CA ALA A 255 -28.00 7.29 13.76
C ALA A 255 -27.49 7.25 15.21
N ARG A 256 -26.63 6.29 15.53
CA ARG A 256 -25.91 6.21 16.80
C ARG A 256 -25.01 7.43 16.96
N SER A 257 -24.52 7.66 18.18
CA SER A 257 -23.53 8.72 18.39
C SER A 257 -22.21 8.40 17.67
N GLY A 258 -21.52 9.43 17.16
CA GLY A 258 -20.22 9.24 16.50
C GLY A 258 -19.20 8.55 17.40
N ARG A 259 -19.18 8.90 18.71
CA ARG A 259 -18.29 8.25 19.69
C ARG A 259 -18.55 6.75 19.83
N SER A 260 -19.81 6.32 19.83
CA SER A 260 -20.16 4.90 19.89
C SER A 260 -19.71 4.17 18.61
N THR A 261 -19.84 4.81 17.44
CA THR A 261 -19.40 4.25 16.16
C THR A 261 -17.87 4.11 16.13
N ILE A 262 -17.11 5.10 16.61
CA ILE A 262 -15.66 5.06 16.74
C ILE A 262 -15.23 3.93 17.68
N LYS A 263 -15.82 3.85 18.88
CA LYS A 263 -15.48 2.80 19.84
C LYS A 263 -15.69 1.41 19.27
N LEU A 264 -16.80 1.20 18.57
CA LEU A 264 -17.09 -0.07 17.92
C LEU A 264 -16.11 -0.38 16.79
N LEU A 265 -15.77 0.61 15.95
CA LEU A 265 -14.79 0.46 14.87
C LEU A 265 -13.43 0.03 15.43
N ILE A 266 -12.93 0.72 16.46
CA ILE A 266 -11.65 0.42 17.08
C ILE A 266 -11.67 -0.97 17.74
N SER A 267 -12.75 -1.33 18.45
CA SER A 267 -12.86 -2.63 19.12
C SER A 267 -12.84 -3.83 18.18
N ILE A 268 -13.25 -3.64 16.92
CA ILE A 268 -13.18 -4.68 15.89
C ILE A 268 -11.83 -4.63 15.17
N ALA A 269 -11.35 -3.45 14.82
CA ALA A 269 -10.16 -3.28 13.99
C ALA A 269 -8.86 -3.65 14.72
N VAL A 270 -8.71 -3.24 15.99
CA VAL A 270 -7.46 -3.39 16.74
C VAL A 270 -7.05 -4.85 16.94
N PRO A 271 -7.91 -5.80 17.37
CA PRO A 271 -7.52 -7.20 17.50
C PRO A 271 -7.04 -7.81 16.19
N ILE A 272 -7.71 -7.48 15.07
CA ILE A 272 -7.34 -7.97 13.73
C ILE A 272 -5.98 -7.39 13.31
N ALA A 273 -5.78 -6.08 13.53
CA ALA A 273 -4.53 -5.41 13.20
C ALA A 273 -3.35 -5.97 14.00
N ILE A 274 -3.53 -6.24 15.31
CA ILE A 274 -2.49 -6.84 16.16
C ILE A 274 -2.11 -8.24 15.64
N GLY A 275 -3.09 -9.09 15.33
CA GLY A 275 -2.82 -10.43 14.80
C GLY A 275 -2.01 -10.41 13.49
N ALA A 276 -2.36 -9.49 12.56
CA ALA A 276 -1.64 -9.33 11.30
C ALA A 276 -0.24 -8.69 11.49
N LEU A 277 -0.09 -7.82 12.49
CA LEU A 277 1.16 -7.12 12.77
C LEU A 277 2.25 -8.08 13.25
N VAL A 278 1.93 -9.06 14.09
CA VAL A 278 2.91 -10.01 14.67
C VAL A 278 3.75 -10.66 13.57
N MET A 279 3.12 -11.13 12.49
CA MET A 279 3.83 -11.78 11.37
C MET A 279 4.77 -10.81 10.63
N ASN A 280 4.34 -9.57 10.42
CA ASN A 280 5.15 -8.58 9.71
C ASN A 280 6.30 -8.03 10.56
N VAL A 281 6.10 -7.90 11.88
CA VAL A 281 7.18 -7.51 12.80
C VAL A 281 8.23 -8.62 12.89
N ALA A 282 7.82 -9.89 12.96
CA ALA A 282 8.76 -11.02 12.92
C ALA A 282 9.62 -10.97 11.65
N SER A 283 9.00 -10.80 10.47
CA SER A 283 9.74 -10.66 9.20
C SER A 283 10.70 -9.46 9.18
N LEU A 284 10.30 -8.32 9.76
CA LEU A 284 11.19 -7.14 9.87
C LEU A 284 12.40 -7.44 10.75
N VAL A 285 12.19 -8.09 11.89
CA VAL A 285 13.28 -8.46 12.80
C VAL A 285 14.24 -9.44 12.10
N ASP A 286 13.72 -10.47 11.44
CA ASP A 286 14.52 -11.46 10.71
C ASP A 286 15.36 -10.79 9.61
N SER A 287 14.74 -9.97 8.74
CA SER A 287 15.46 -9.23 7.69
C SER A 287 16.54 -8.31 8.26
N THR A 288 16.22 -7.58 9.34
CA THR A 288 17.17 -6.65 9.97
C THR A 288 18.37 -7.39 10.57
N LEU A 289 18.13 -8.52 11.26
CA LEU A 289 19.19 -9.33 11.86
C LEU A 289 20.08 -9.95 10.79
N ILE A 290 19.49 -10.47 9.70
CA ILE A 290 20.25 -11.05 8.57
C ILE A 290 21.10 -9.97 7.91
N GLN A 291 20.54 -8.80 7.59
CA GLN A 291 21.28 -7.71 6.96
C GLN A 291 22.44 -7.23 7.84
N ARG A 292 22.19 -7.07 9.14
CA ARG A 292 23.24 -6.67 10.09
C ARG A 292 24.33 -7.74 10.19
N ARG A 293 23.97 -9.01 10.26
CA ARG A 293 24.96 -10.11 10.34
C ARG A 293 25.79 -10.21 9.07
N LEU A 294 25.18 -10.06 7.90
CA LEU A 294 25.89 -10.02 6.62
C LEU A 294 26.88 -8.84 6.57
N TYR A 295 26.47 -7.67 7.02
CA TYR A 295 27.34 -6.49 7.09
C TYR A 295 28.56 -6.76 8.01
N ASP A 296 28.34 -7.34 9.20
CA ASP A 296 29.42 -7.68 10.15
C ASP A 296 30.41 -8.71 9.54
N ILE A 297 29.90 -9.72 8.81
CA ILE A 297 30.75 -10.71 8.12
C ILE A 297 31.56 -10.06 7.02
N MET A 298 30.96 -9.20 6.20
CA MET A 298 31.64 -8.49 5.11
C MET A 298 32.79 -7.61 5.63
N GLN A 299 32.63 -6.98 6.80
CA GLN A 299 33.67 -6.13 7.40
C GLN A 299 34.77 -6.91 8.10
N ASN A 300 34.41 -7.96 8.84
CA ASN A 300 35.31 -8.61 9.79
C ASN A 300 35.89 -9.96 9.28
N ASN A 301 35.13 -10.69 8.44
CA ASN A 301 35.50 -12.01 7.95
C ASN A 301 35.02 -12.24 6.49
N PRO A 302 35.65 -11.60 5.50
CA PRO A 302 35.20 -11.72 4.10
C PRO A 302 35.31 -13.17 3.54
N GLU A 303 36.12 -14.05 4.16
CA GLU A 303 36.25 -15.45 3.76
C GLU A 303 35.01 -16.30 4.12
N GLU A 304 34.24 -15.93 5.14
CA GLU A 304 33.00 -16.64 5.49
C GLU A 304 31.90 -16.45 4.43
N LEU A 305 31.98 -15.39 3.63
CA LEU A 305 30.99 -15.13 2.56
C LEU A 305 31.05 -16.17 1.42
N THR A 306 32.20 -16.81 1.22
CA THR A 306 32.39 -17.85 0.19
C THR A 306 31.86 -19.20 0.63
N ALA A 307 31.50 -19.36 1.89
CA ALA A 307 30.99 -20.60 2.50
C ALA A 307 29.47 -20.63 2.65
N ILE A 308 28.75 -19.52 2.33
CA ILE A 308 27.30 -19.40 2.35
C ILE A 308 26.78 -19.38 0.91
#